data_b69f6a4b7283301f90fd176f2dd91070
#
_entry.id   b69f6a4b7283301f90fd176f2dd91070
#
_cell.length_a   1.000
_cell.length_b   1.000
_cell.length_c   1.000
_cell.angle_alpha   90.00
_cell.angle_beta   90.00
_cell.angle_gamma   90.00
#
_symmetry.space_group_name_H-M   'P 1'
#
loop_
_entity.id
_entity.type
_entity.pdbx_description
1 polymer ?
#
loop_
_entity_poly.entity_id
_entity_poly.type
_entity_poly.pdbx_seq_one_letter_code
_entity_poly.pdbx_strand_id
1 'polypeptide(L)'
;MTNIAQMINVLQSMILTQGAEMVKTPTYFVYRMFRDHQDADLLESTVSGNYDLSVLEDDRTAPAVPVLSESVSMNEKGEINLTLTNQSTEDDLSVKIHMNEPEAYTAALCEILQGASSSEDPHGLRAHNSFEEPEQVQIRPYAQISKDESGFALTLPAASVVHLTLQKN
;
A
#
# COMPACT_ATOMS: atom_id res chain seq x y z
N MET A 1 -1.76 4.43 -15.42
CA MET A 1 -0.83 3.39 -15.92
C MET A 1 0.56 3.74 -15.48
N THR A 2 1.30 2.80 -14.89
CA THR A 2 2.67 3.00 -14.41
C THR A 2 3.62 2.12 -15.22
N ASN A 3 4.73 2.69 -15.67
CA ASN A 3 5.74 1.97 -16.43
C ASN A 3 7.08 1.99 -15.70
N ILE A 4 7.77 0.86 -15.69
CA ILE A 4 9.15 0.75 -15.22
C ILE A 4 10.05 0.48 -16.42
N ALA A 5 11.15 1.23 -16.55
CA ALA A 5 12.00 1.18 -17.74
C ALA A 5 12.71 -0.17 -17.89
N GLN A 6 13.26 -0.71 -16.82
CA GLN A 6 13.93 -2.00 -16.76
C GLN A 6 13.63 -2.69 -15.44
N MET A 7 13.48 -4.01 -15.46
CA MET A 7 13.04 -4.78 -14.30
C MET A 7 14.20 -5.33 -13.46
N ILE A 8 15.39 -5.49 -14.02
CA ILE A 8 16.50 -6.22 -13.39
C ILE A 8 17.76 -5.36 -13.36
N ASN A 9 18.44 -5.33 -12.22
CA ASN A 9 19.78 -4.74 -12.00
C ASN A 9 19.96 -3.29 -12.45
N VAL A 10 18.94 -2.48 -12.29
CA VAL A 10 18.99 -1.05 -12.58
C VAL A 10 18.47 -0.25 -11.39
N LEU A 11 18.67 1.05 -11.40
CA LEU A 11 18.06 1.93 -10.43
C LEU A 11 16.54 1.74 -10.45
N GLN A 12 15.95 1.54 -9.28
CA GLN A 12 14.51 1.26 -9.09
C GLN A 12 14.03 -0.07 -9.71
N SER A 13 14.95 -1.02 -9.97
CA SER A 13 14.54 -2.32 -10.50
C SER A 13 13.62 -3.08 -9.53
N MET A 14 12.82 -3.97 -10.09
CA MET A 14 11.97 -4.87 -9.29
C MET A 14 12.79 -6.03 -8.70
N ILE A 15 13.86 -6.42 -9.38
CA ILE A 15 14.68 -7.58 -9.05
C ILE A 15 16.16 -7.21 -9.16
N LEU A 16 16.94 -7.63 -8.18
CA LEU A 16 18.40 -7.62 -8.22
C LEU A 16 18.89 -9.06 -8.32
N THR A 17 19.92 -9.29 -9.15
CA THR A 17 20.56 -10.59 -9.31
C THR A 17 22.07 -10.47 -9.21
N GLN A 18 22.71 -11.44 -8.54
CA GLN A 18 24.16 -11.57 -8.45
C GLN A 18 24.54 -13.06 -8.49
N GLY A 19 25.14 -13.49 -9.58
CA GLY A 19 25.41 -14.91 -9.77
C GLY A 19 24.13 -15.74 -9.81
N ALA A 20 23.99 -16.69 -8.88
CA ALA A 20 22.79 -17.52 -8.71
C ALA A 20 21.76 -16.93 -7.73
N GLU A 21 22.04 -15.81 -7.08
CA GLU A 21 21.19 -15.19 -6.10
C GLU A 21 20.24 -14.16 -6.72
N MET A 22 19.07 -14.00 -6.09
CA MET A 22 18.03 -13.06 -6.51
C MET A 22 17.37 -12.42 -5.29
N VAL A 23 17.18 -11.10 -5.35
CA VAL A 23 16.47 -10.32 -4.32
C VAL A 23 15.32 -9.53 -4.97
N LYS A 24 14.15 -9.57 -4.35
CA LYS A 24 13.00 -8.72 -4.70
C LYS A 24 13.11 -7.40 -3.96
N THR A 25 13.03 -6.29 -4.68
CA THR A 25 13.06 -4.96 -4.07
C THR A 25 11.67 -4.55 -3.53
N PRO A 26 11.55 -3.49 -2.73
CA PRO A 26 10.25 -2.93 -2.35
C PRO A 26 9.37 -2.59 -3.56
N THR A 27 9.97 -2.13 -4.67
CA THR A 27 9.25 -1.85 -5.93
C THR A 27 8.51 -3.08 -6.45
N TYR A 28 9.11 -4.28 -6.40
CA TYR A 28 8.44 -5.53 -6.77
C TYR A 28 7.15 -5.74 -5.98
N PHE A 29 7.20 -5.52 -4.66
CA PHE A 29 6.05 -5.76 -3.80
C PHE A 29 4.93 -4.75 -4.02
N VAL A 30 5.25 -3.47 -4.31
CA VAL A 30 4.25 -2.48 -4.72
C VAL A 30 3.53 -2.93 -5.99
N TYR A 31 4.25 -3.31 -7.05
CA TYR A 31 3.63 -3.82 -8.27
C TYR A 31 2.77 -5.06 -8.02
N ARG A 32 3.20 -5.95 -7.12
CA ARG A 32 2.43 -7.13 -6.74
C ARG A 32 1.11 -6.74 -6.07
N MET A 33 1.10 -5.77 -5.15
CA MET A 33 -0.12 -5.33 -4.46
C MET A 33 -1.10 -4.63 -5.39
N PHE A 34 -0.61 -3.94 -6.42
CA PHE A 34 -1.46 -3.27 -7.40
C PHE A 34 -1.92 -4.18 -8.54
N ARG A 35 -1.43 -5.42 -8.63
CA ARG A 35 -1.79 -6.37 -9.70
C ARG A 35 -3.29 -6.62 -9.79
N ASP A 36 -3.99 -6.67 -8.66
CA ASP A 36 -5.41 -7.03 -8.59
C ASP A 36 -6.33 -5.89 -9.06
N HIS A 37 -5.77 -4.70 -9.34
CA HIS A 37 -6.43 -3.60 -10.03
C HIS A 37 -6.32 -3.68 -11.56
N GLN A 38 -5.49 -4.56 -12.08
CA GLN A 38 -5.31 -4.71 -13.53
C GLN A 38 -6.56 -5.33 -14.14
N ASP A 39 -7.05 -4.75 -15.25
CA ASP A 39 -8.23 -5.19 -15.98
C ASP A 39 -9.52 -5.19 -15.13
N ALA A 40 -9.53 -4.44 -14.02
CA ALA A 40 -10.68 -4.23 -13.13
C ALA A 40 -11.35 -2.87 -13.41
N ASP A 41 -12.64 -2.77 -13.11
CA ASP A 41 -13.39 -1.54 -13.22
C ASP A 41 -13.06 -0.60 -12.06
N LEU A 42 -12.72 0.66 -12.38
CA LEU A 42 -12.51 1.69 -11.37
C LEU A 42 -13.83 1.99 -10.65
N LEU A 43 -13.82 1.95 -9.32
CA LEU A 43 -14.94 2.41 -8.52
C LEU A 43 -14.75 3.87 -8.12
N GLU A 44 -15.85 4.62 -8.09
CA GLU A 44 -15.85 5.98 -7.56
C GLU A 44 -15.60 5.95 -6.05
N SER A 45 -14.59 6.68 -5.60
CA SER A 45 -14.22 6.83 -4.19
C SER A 45 -13.97 8.29 -3.86
N THR A 46 -14.19 8.65 -2.61
CA THR A 46 -13.88 9.99 -2.09
C THR A 46 -13.22 9.87 -0.72
N VAL A 47 -12.15 10.62 -0.51
CA VAL A 47 -11.46 10.69 0.78
C VAL A 47 -11.87 11.99 1.48
N SER A 48 -12.39 11.87 2.71
CA SER A 48 -12.70 13.00 3.57
C SER A 48 -11.73 13.06 4.76
N GLY A 49 -11.42 14.25 5.26
CA GLY A 49 -10.49 14.43 6.38
C GLY A 49 -9.02 14.23 6.01
N ASN A 50 -8.70 14.13 4.70
CA ASN A 50 -7.33 14.07 4.23
C ASN A 50 -6.64 15.43 4.43
N TYR A 51 -5.33 15.41 4.61
CA TYR A 51 -4.51 16.61 4.68
C TYR A 51 -3.28 16.44 3.80
N ASP A 52 -2.69 17.57 3.41
CA ASP A 52 -1.52 17.57 2.56
C ASP A 52 -0.23 17.58 3.37
N LEU A 53 0.70 16.73 2.98
CA LEU A 53 2.06 16.74 3.49
C LEU A 53 2.86 17.85 2.79
N SER A 54 3.59 18.65 3.57
CA SER A 54 4.59 19.55 3.01
C SER A 54 5.82 18.73 2.60
N VAL A 55 6.06 18.64 1.31
CA VAL A 55 7.22 17.89 0.77
C VAL A 55 8.53 18.67 0.96
N LEU A 56 8.43 20.03 1.03
CA LEU A 56 9.57 20.91 1.27
C LEU A 56 9.11 22.05 2.18
N GLU A 57 9.69 22.14 3.37
CA GLU A 57 9.34 23.14 4.38
C GLU A 57 9.44 24.60 3.89
N ASP A 58 10.32 24.87 2.94
CA ASP A 58 10.62 26.21 2.43
C ASP A 58 10.07 26.51 1.02
N ASP A 59 9.45 25.54 0.33
CA ASP A 59 8.96 25.73 -1.04
C ASP A 59 7.43 25.72 -1.12
N ARG A 60 6.83 26.91 -1.07
CA ARG A 60 5.37 27.08 -1.25
C ARG A 60 4.86 26.78 -2.67
N THR A 61 5.76 26.47 -3.60
CA THR A 61 5.42 26.07 -4.97
C THR A 61 5.47 24.56 -5.16
N ALA A 62 5.95 23.80 -4.16
CA ALA A 62 5.92 22.35 -4.19
C ALA A 62 4.47 21.85 -4.27
N PRO A 63 4.19 20.84 -5.10
CA PRO A 63 2.85 20.26 -5.16
C PRO A 63 2.48 19.65 -3.80
N ALA A 64 1.26 19.93 -3.37
CA ALA A 64 0.69 19.27 -2.19
C ALA A 64 0.58 17.77 -2.45
N VAL A 65 0.99 16.95 -1.46
CA VAL A 65 0.89 15.49 -1.51
C VAL A 65 -0.09 15.06 -0.43
N PRO A 66 -1.23 14.44 -0.77
CA PRO A 66 -2.18 13.99 0.22
C PRO A 66 -1.55 12.90 1.10
N VAL A 67 -1.80 12.94 2.41
CA VAL A 67 -1.23 11.95 3.34
C VAL A 67 -1.75 10.54 3.07
N LEU A 68 -3.00 10.41 2.67
CA LEU A 68 -3.63 9.17 2.25
C LEU A 68 -3.88 9.20 0.75
N SER A 69 -3.42 8.19 0.03
CA SER A 69 -3.88 7.90 -1.32
C SER A 69 -4.51 6.52 -1.40
N GLU A 70 -5.54 6.42 -2.25
CA GLU A 70 -6.30 5.19 -2.46
C GLU A 70 -6.41 4.83 -3.92
N SER A 71 -6.58 3.52 -4.17
CA SER A 71 -7.03 2.96 -5.43
C SER A 71 -8.12 1.95 -5.11
N VAL A 72 -9.28 2.08 -5.74
CA VAL A 72 -10.42 1.20 -5.50
C VAL A 72 -10.95 0.68 -6.84
N SER A 73 -11.07 -0.63 -6.96
CA SER A 73 -11.57 -1.25 -8.19
C SER A 73 -12.37 -2.52 -7.90
N MET A 74 -13.18 -2.95 -8.86
CA MET A 74 -13.92 -4.20 -8.80
C MET A 74 -13.55 -5.07 -10.00
N ASN A 75 -13.17 -6.31 -9.73
CA ASN A 75 -12.85 -7.26 -10.77
C ASN A 75 -14.10 -7.97 -11.32
N GLU A 76 -13.95 -8.77 -12.36
CA GLU A 76 -15.05 -9.51 -13.01
C GLU A 76 -15.79 -10.49 -12.06
N LYS A 77 -15.17 -10.87 -10.94
CA LYS A 77 -15.79 -11.74 -9.93
C LYS A 77 -16.66 -10.96 -8.93
N GLY A 78 -16.67 -9.63 -9.00
CA GLY A 78 -17.34 -8.76 -8.04
C GLY A 78 -16.55 -8.58 -6.73
N GLU A 79 -15.27 -8.94 -6.71
CA GLU A 79 -14.38 -8.65 -5.59
C GLU A 79 -13.91 -7.19 -5.68
N ILE A 80 -13.99 -6.47 -4.56
CA ILE A 80 -13.52 -5.09 -4.46
C ILE A 80 -12.09 -5.11 -3.92
N ASN A 81 -11.18 -4.54 -4.68
CA ASN A 81 -9.78 -4.37 -4.30
C ASN A 81 -9.52 -2.91 -3.90
N LEU A 82 -8.94 -2.71 -2.73
CA LEU A 82 -8.53 -1.41 -2.22
C LEU A 82 -7.03 -1.47 -1.94
N THR A 83 -6.28 -0.51 -2.47
CA THR A 83 -4.89 -0.29 -2.07
C THR A 83 -4.79 1.11 -1.48
N LEU A 84 -4.41 1.17 -0.20
CA LEU A 84 -4.34 2.37 0.60
C LEU A 84 -2.87 2.64 0.94
N THR A 85 -2.41 3.87 0.74
CA THR A 85 -1.03 4.26 1.03
C THR A 85 -1.02 5.39 2.05
N ASN A 86 -0.37 5.16 3.19
CA ASN A 86 -0.05 6.21 4.14
C ASN A 86 1.31 6.79 3.78
N GLN A 87 1.33 8.03 3.33
CA GLN A 87 2.54 8.76 2.92
C GLN A 87 3.20 9.52 4.07
N SER A 88 2.57 9.59 5.26
CA SER A 88 3.24 10.13 6.45
C SER A 88 4.42 9.25 6.83
N THR A 89 5.52 9.88 7.19
CA THR A 89 6.71 9.20 7.72
C THR A 89 6.68 9.07 9.25
N GLU A 90 5.70 9.67 9.91
CA GLU A 90 5.64 9.78 11.37
C GLU A 90 4.31 9.27 11.94
N ASP A 91 3.18 9.56 11.27
CA ASP A 91 1.85 9.36 11.83
C ASP A 91 1.14 8.13 11.25
N ASP A 92 0.58 7.32 12.12
CA ASP A 92 -0.39 6.29 11.76
C ASP A 92 -1.74 6.93 11.44
N LEU A 93 -2.43 6.42 10.43
CA LEU A 93 -3.75 6.90 10.04
C LEU A 93 -4.85 5.92 10.43
N SER A 94 -5.89 6.42 11.11
CA SER A 94 -7.12 5.66 11.31
C SER A 94 -8.07 5.91 10.14
N VAL A 95 -8.35 4.90 9.34
CA VAL A 95 -9.18 4.98 8.14
C VAL A 95 -10.48 4.22 8.34
N LYS A 96 -11.60 4.84 7.98
CA LYS A 96 -12.92 4.20 7.88
C LYS A 96 -13.35 4.13 6.42
N ILE A 97 -13.69 2.95 5.97
CA ILE A 97 -14.20 2.67 4.63
C ILE A 97 -15.71 2.52 4.73
N HIS A 98 -16.44 3.50 4.21
CA HIS A 98 -17.88 3.44 4.13
C HIS A 98 -18.33 2.85 2.81
N MET A 99 -19.31 1.96 2.85
CA MET A 99 -19.85 1.25 1.69
C MET A 99 -21.37 1.33 1.68
N ASN A 100 -21.97 1.26 0.49
CA ASN A 100 -23.43 1.28 0.36
C ASN A 100 -24.08 -0.02 0.87
N GLU A 101 -23.40 -1.18 0.72
CA GLU A 101 -23.90 -2.51 1.10
C GLU A 101 -22.83 -3.27 1.90
N PRO A 102 -22.42 -2.78 3.08
CA PRO A 102 -21.30 -3.37 3.82
C PRO A 102 -21.58 -4.82 4.24
N GLU A 103 -22.84 -5.17 4.52
CA GLU A 103 -23.27 -6.51 4.90
C GLU A 103 -23.04 -7.55 3.79
N ALA A 104 -23.03 -7.13 2.53
CA ALA A 104 -22.82 -8.00 1.38
C ALA A 104 -21.36 -8.46 1.21
N TYR A 105 -20.42 -7.88 1.95
CA TYR A 105 -18.98 -8.14 1.76
C TYR A 105 -18.30 -8.59 3.04
N THR A 106 -17.27 -9.43 2.85
CA THR A 106 -16.31 -9.81 3.89
C THR A 106 -14.88 -9.54 3.43
N ALA A 107 -13.98 -9.26 4.38
CA ALA A 107 -12.56 -9.15 4.08
C ALA A 107 -11.97 -10.53 3.81
N ALA A 108 -11.64 -10.82 2.57
CA ALA A 108 -11.05 -12.08 2.13
C ALA A 108 -9.52 -12.07 2.25
N LEU A 109 -8.91 -10.90 2.05
CA LEU A 109 -7.46 -10.68 2.16
C LEU A 109 -7.21 -9.31 2.75
N CYS A 110 -6.25 -9.21 3.66
CA CYS A 110 -5.67 -7.93 4.09
C CYS A 110 -4.16 -8.13 4.28
N GLU A 111 -3.38 -7.39 3.54
CA GLU A 111 -1.92 -7.47 3.50
C GLU A 111 -1.30 -6.08 3.67
N ILE A 112 -0.13 -6.01 4.29
CA ILE A 112 0.64 -4.78 4.46
C ILE A 112 2.04 -4.92 3.87
N LEU A 113 2.51 -3.85 3.25
CA LEU A 113 3.91 -3.63 2.89
C LEU A 113 4.45 -2.48 3.73
N GLN A 114 5.45 -2.79 4.54
CA GLN A 114 6.17 -1.82 5.38
C GLN A 114 7.59 -2.32 5.57
N GLY A 115 8.55 -1.41 5.77
CA GLY A 115 9.92 -1.76 6.13
C GLY A 115 10.02 -2.33 7.55
N ALA A 116 11.02 -3.17 7.78
CA ALA A 116 11.32 -3.67 9.12
C ALA A 116 11.75 -2.52 10.02
N SER A 117 11.06 -2.37 11.15
CA SER A 117 11.38 -1.35 12.15
C SER A 117 12.62 -1.71 12.98
N SER A 118 13.35 -0.67 13.40
CA SER A 118 14.46 -0.78 14.34
C SER A 118 14.39 0.36 15.37
N SER A 119 15.27 0.34 16.36
CA SER A 119 15.35 1.42 17.35
C SER A 119 15.74 2.78 16.75
N GLU A 120 16.47 2.78 15.63
CA GLU A 120 16.93 3.99 14.92
C GLU A 120 16.01 4.37 13.75
N ASP A 121 15.14 3.46 13.32
CA ASP A 121 14.20 3.62 12.23
C ASP A 121 12.87 2.92 12.59
N PRO A 122 12.06 3.54 13.48
CA PRO A 122 10.85 2.91 14.01
C PRO A 122 9.78 2.62 12.96
N HIS A 123 9.81 3.32 11.83
CA HIS A 123 8.84 3.12 10.73
C HIS A 123 9.44 2.38 9.52
N GLY A 124 10.72 1.96 9.60
CA GLY A 124 11.36 1.20 8.54
C GLY A 124 11.60 1.99 7.24
N LEU A 125 11.76 3.31 7.32
CA LEU A 125 11.93 4.19 6.16
C LEU A 125 13.21 3.91 5.37
N ARG A 126 14.25 3.42 6.04
CA ARG A 126 15.55 3.08 5.44
C ARG A 126 15.69 1.59 5.15
N ALA A 127 14.71 0.79 5.55
CA ALA A 127 14.72 -0.64 5.32
C ALA A 127 14.76 -0.94 3.81
N HIS A 128 15.62 -1.83 3.41
CA HIS A 128 15.76 -2.28 2.03
C HIS A 128 16.19 -3.75 2.01
N ASN A 129 15.86 -4.42 0.93
CA ASN A 129 16.29 -5.80 0.73
C ASN A 129 17.67 -5.83 0.08
N SER A 130 18.58 -6.62 0.65
CA SER A 130 19.92 -6.88 0.14
C SER A 130 20.12 -8.38 -0.07
N PHE A 131 21.26 -8.80 -0.61
CA PHE A 131 21.58 -10.24 -0.75
C PHE A 131 21.81 -10.89 0.62
N GLU A 132 22.31 -10.13 1.61
CA GLU A 132 22.50 -10.59 2.97
C GLU A 132 21.17 -10.62 3.75
N GLU A 133 20.28 -9.67 3.49
CA GLU A 133 18.99 -9.51 4.18
C GLU A 133 17.84 -9.30 3.16
N PRO A 134 17.40 -10.39 2.51
CA PRO A 134 16.48 -10.29 1.36
C PRO A 134 15.01 -10.02 1.74
N GLU A 135 14.65 -10.01 3.03
CA GLU A 135 13.28 -9.96 3.52
C GLU A 135 13.01 -8.85 4.55
N GLN A 136 13.83 -7.80 4.55
CA GLN A 136 13.62 -6.63 5.41
C GLN A 136 12.33 -5.87 5.04
N VAL A 137 11.99 -5.86 3.76
CA VAL A 137 10.74 -5.30 3.24
C VAL A 137 10.02 -6.38 2.46
N GLN A 138 8.83 -6.79 2.93
CA GLN A 138 8.01 -7.80 2.28
C GLN A 138 6.54 -7.62 2.63
N ILE A 139 5.66 -8.17 1.80
CA ILE A 139 4.23 -8.22 2.10
C ILE A 139 3.99 -9.22 3.22
N ARG A 140 3.18 -8.81 4.21
CA ARG A 140 2.78 -9.64 5.35
C ARG A 140 1.27 -9.60 5.53
N PRO A 141 0.64 -10.65 6.10
CA PRO A 141 -0.76 -10.57 6.53
C PRO A 141 -0.96 -9.42 7.52
N TYR A 142 -2.09 -8.72 7.39
CA TYR A 142 -2.41 -7.59 8.24
C TYR A 142 -3.76 -7.81 8.95
N ALA A 143 -3.73 -7.85 10.29
CA ALA A 143 -4.89 -8.20 11.10
C ALA A 143 -5.60 -6.99 11.76
N GLN A 144 -5.08 -5.77 11.60
CA GLN A 144 -5.67 -4.57 12.22
C GLN A 144 -6.79 -4.00 11.34
N ILE A 145 -7.76 -4.85 11.03
CA ILE A 145 -8.98 -4.50 10.32
C ILE A 145 -10.17 -4.98 11.14
N SER A 146 -11.21 -4.17 11.19
CA SER A 146 -12.50 -4.51 11.80
C SER A 146 -13.64 -4.17 10.85
N LYS A 147 -14.78 -4.82 11.02
CA LYS A 147 -16.01 -4.54 10.27
C LYS A 147 -17.05 -3.98 11.23
N ASP A 148 -17.77 -2.95 10.79
CA ASP A 148 -18.93 -2.39 11.49
C ASP A 148 -20.15 -2.28 10.55
N GLU A 149 -21.21 -1.63 11.01
CA GLU A 149 -22.46 -1.45 10.22
C GLU A 149 -22.28 -0.52 9.03
N SER A 150 -21.22 0.29 8.98
CA SER A 150 -20.93 1.23 7.88
C SER A 150 -19.93 0.72 6.87
N GLY A 151 -19.17 -0.34 7.18
CA GLY A 151 -18.14 -0.91 6.34
C GLY A 151 -16.96 -1.48 7.13
N PHE A 152 -15.75 -0.98 6.85
CA PHE A 152 -14.52 -1.47 7.47
C PHE A 152 -13.73 -0.32 8.10
N ALA A 153 -13.01 -0.63 9.17
CA ALA A 153 -12.07 0.29 9.79
C ALA A 153 -10.72 -0.38 9.97
N LEU A 154 -9.66 0.36 9.70
CA LEU A 154 -8.28 -0.13 9.84
C LEU A 154 -7.34 1.01 10.22
N THR A 155 -6.21 0.65 10.80
CA THR A 155 -5.08 1.57 11.01
C THR A 155 -4.06 1.35 9.90
N LEU A 156 -3.59 2.43 9.28
CA LEU A 156 -2.48 2.41 8.34
C LEU A 156 -1.23 2.94 9.06
N PRO A 157 -0.26 2.10 9.39
CA PRO A 157 0.99 2.56 9.97
C PRO A 157 1.69 3.60 9.08
N ALA A 158 2.51 4.46 9.67
CA ALA A 158 3.35 5.38 8.92
C ALA A 158 4.16 4.64 7.85
N ALA A 159 4.35 5.28 6.70
CA ALA A 159 5.14 4.76 5.57
C ALA A 159 4.74 3.34 5.13
N SER A 160 3.44 3.06 5.03
CA SER A 160 2.93 1.74 4.67
C SER A 160 1.99 1.76 3.47
N VAL A 161 1.88 0.60 2.83
CA VAL A 161 0.86 0.30 1.83
C VAL A 161 0.05 -0.90 2.32
N VAL A 162 -1.27 -0.76 2.37
CA VAL A 162 -2.19 -1.84 2.73
C VAL A 162 -3.06 -2.18 1.53
N HIS A 163 -3.12 -3.47 1.21
CA HIS A 163 -4.03 -4.00 0.21
C HIS A 163 -5.11 -4.84 0.89
N LEU A 164 -6.36 -4.57 0.52
CA LEU A 164 -7.54 -5.21 1.04
C LEU A 164 -8.39 -5.74 -0.13
N THR A 165 -8.75 -7.02 -0.08
CA THR A 165 -9.73 -7.61 -0.99
C THR A 165 -11.00 -7.92 -0.23
N LEU A 166 -12.11 -7.36 -0.68
CA LEU A 166 -13.45 -7.63 -0.16
C LEU A 166 -14.17 -8.56 -1.11
N GLN A 167 -14.65 -9.68 -0.60
CA GLN A 167 -15.39 -10.67 -1.34
C GLN A 167 -16.88 -10.58 -1.01
N LYS A 168 -17.73 -10.70 -2.02
CA LYS A 168 -19.18 -10.77 -1.83
C LYS A 168 -19.57 -12.11 -1.18
N ASN A 169 -20.44 -12.04 -0.16
CA ASN A 169 -20.95 -13.21 0.57
C ASN A 169 -21.78 -14.14 -0.30
#